data_fd029c7ade46e6917816b779d69bc3cd
#
_entry.id   fd029c7ade46e6917816b779d69bc3cd
#
_cell.length_a   1.000
_cell.length_b   1.000
_cell.length_c   1.000
_cell.angle_alpha   90.00
_cell.angle_beta   90.00
_cell.angle_gamma   90.00
#
_symmetry.space_group_name_H-M   'P 1'
#
loop_
_entity.id
_entity.type
_entity.pdbx_description
1 polymer ?
#
loop_
_entity_poly.entity_id
_entity_poly.type
_entity_poly.pdbx_seq_one_letter_code
_entity_poly.pdbx_strand_id
1 'polypeptide(L)'
;MHAWAWLDPDAALAQARRLDRGPLLGLLHGLPVGVKDLMDTEDMPTAYGSPLYAGYRPQRDAATVALARAQGAVFPGKTVTTEFAVFHPGPTTNPHNPAHTPGGSSSGSAAAVADRMVPLAFATQTGGSIIRPAAYCGIVGYKPSFNTLPRQGVKALSDHLDTIGSLARTVRDAALLAAAASGFHDLVLEDPQPLVPRVGLCRTWEWDHCEAAQQQALLGAGERLARAGWPVMPLDLPEAFASLAAAQYTVMLRQQYQSLSVERLDHWQALSPNLQDILAQGEAITDAAHWQAIARIAHCKALFRDVMRTVDVLLVPSVTGEAPKGLASTGSPLLNRIWTALHGPALTLPFGRGPQGLPTAVTVAGLEGSDRTFLQAAQAIEAQLGEPYND
;
A
#
# COMPACT_ATOMS: atom_id res chain seq x y z
N MET A 1 -8.65 -9.35 16.99
CA MET A 1 -8.36 -8.64 15.73
C MET A 1 -7.58 -9.49 14.73
N HIS A 2 -6.76 -10.46 15.14
CA HIS A 2 -5.99 -11.37 14.27
C HIS A 2 -5.09 -10.64 13.25
N ALA A 3 -4.28 -9.69 13.72
CA ALA A 3 -3.34 -8.97 12.86
C ALA A 3 -2.10 -9.79 12.49
N TRP A 4 -1.73 -10.76 13.32
CA TRP A 4 -0.52 -11.57 13.17
C TRP A 4 -0.82 -12.96 12.63
N ALA A 5 -0.10 -13.37 11.59
CA ALA A 5 -0.06 -14.73 11.09
C ALA A 5 0.92 -15.59 11.92
N TRP A 6 1.98 -14.97 12.40
CA TRP A 6 2.95 -15.55 13.32
C TRP A 6 3.53 -14.45 14.22
N LEU A 7 3.77 -14.76 15.49
CA LEU A 7 4.31 -13.83 16.47
C LEU A 7 5.20 -14.60 17.46
N ASP A 8 6.41 -14.08 17.74
CA ASP A 8 7.33 -14.61 18.75
C ASP A 8 7.84 -13.48 19.65
N PRO A 9 7.17 -13.22 20.78
CA PRO A 9 7.54 -12.18 21.70
C PRO A 9 8.93 -12.39 22.32
N ASP A 10 9.32 -13.63 22.60
CA ASP A 10 10.60 -13.94 23.23
C ASP A 10 11.76 -13.68 22.27
N ALA A 11 11.64 -14.09 21.01
CA ALA A 11 12.61 -13.77 19.98
C ALA A 11 12.72 -12.27 19.74
N ALA A 12 11.59 -11.54 19.70
CA ALA A 12 11.57 -10.08 19.55
C ALA A 12 12.28 -9.37 20.72
N LEU A 13 11.99 -9.77 21.95
CA LEU A 13 12.66 -9.23 23.14
C LEU A 13 14.17 -9.55 23.15
N ALA A 14 14.56 -10.76 22.71
CA ALA A 14 15.95 -11.11 22.57
C ALA A 14 16.68 -10.25 21.53
N GLN A 15 16.02 -9.94 20.40
CA GLN A 15 16.55 -9.01 19.40
C GLN A 15 16.73 -7.60 19.99
N ALA A 16 15.70 -7.05 20.65
CA ALA A 16 15.76 -5.73 21.26
C ALA A 16 16.89 -5.63 22.29
N ARG A 17 17.00 -6.62 23.20
CA ARG A 17 18.08 -6.67 24.21
C ARG A 17 19.50 -6.79 23.61
N ARG A 18 19.64 -7.39 22.44
CA ARG A 18 20.94 -7.39 21.73
C ARG A 18 21.28 -6.00 21.20
N LEU A 19 20.29 -5.31 20.64
CA LEU A 19 20.46 -3.95 20.14
C LEU A 19 20.81 -2.96 21.27
N ASP A 20 20.13 -3.06 22.43
CA ASP A 20 20.41 -2.21 23.62
C ASP A 20 21.85 -2.29 24.10
N ARG A 21 22.53 -3.42 23.87
CA ARG A 21 23.93 -3.65 24.30
C ARG A 21 24.94 -3.33 23.20
N GLY A 22 24.50 -3.11 21.99
CA GLY A 22 25.33 -2.88 20.82
C GLY A 22 25.46 -1.40 20.44
N PRO A 23 26.25 -1.10 19.42
CA PRO A 23 26.27 0.25 18.83
C PRO A 23 24.96 0.52 18.08
N LEU A 24 24.65 1.81 17.86
CA LEU A 24 23.57 2.22 16.96
C LEU A 24 23.86 1.70 15.54
N LEU A 25 22.92 0.95 14.97
CA LEU A 25 23.06 0.35 13.64
C LEU A 25 22.55 1.26 12.51
N GLY A 26 21.50 2.05 12.77
CA GLY A 26 20.94 2.93 11.76
C GLY A 26 19.56 3.48 12.11
N LEU A 27 18.80 3.82 11.06
CA LEU A 27 17.54 4.57 11.15
C LEU A 27 16.40 3.86 11.92
N LEU A 28 16.44 2.53 12.00
CA LEU A 28 15.40 1.72 12.63
C LEU A 28 15.85 1.05 13.94
N HIS A 29 16.99 1.50 14.51
CA HIS A 29 17.57 0.84 15.69
C HIS A 29 16.58 0.71 16.85
N GLY A 30 16.20 -0.54 17.17
CA GLY A 30 15.25 -0.86 18.23
C GLY A 30 13.77 -0.68 17.87
N LEU A 31 13.44 -0.17 16.68
CA LEU A 31 12.05 0.02 16.27
C LEU A 31 11.42 -1.31 15.86
N PRO A 32 10.24 -1.68 16.41
CA PRO A 32 9.51 -2.85 15.97
C PRO A 32 8.81 -2.60 14.63
N VAL A 33 9.00 -3.53 13.70
CA VAL A 33 8.43 -3.47 12.34
C VAL A 33 7.68 -4.77 12.04
N GLY A 34 6.39 -4.67 11.69
CA GLY A 34 5.59 -5.80 11.22
C GLY A 34 5.99 -6.20 9.79
N VAL A 35 6.20 -7.49 9.54
CA VAL A 35 6.55 -7.99 8.20
C VAL A 35 5.36 -8.69 7.58
N LYS A 36 4.84 -8.16 6.47
CA LYS A 36 3.74 -8.82 5.73
C LYS A 36 4.13 -10.24 5.37
N ASP A 37 3.23 -11.20 5.60
CA ASP A 37 3.48 -12.62 5.37
C ASP A 37 3.51 -13.02 3.88
N LEU A 38 3.96 -12.12 3.05
CA LEU A 38 4.32 -12.29 1.64
C LEU A 38 5.83 -12.15 1.41
N MET A 39 6.57 -11.73 2.44
CA MET A 39 7.99 -11.43 2.42
C MET A 39 8.76 -12.48 3.20
N ASP A 40 9.78 -13.05 2.61
CA ASP A 40 10.64 -14.05 3.23
C ASP A 40 11.41 -13.48 4.42
N THR A 41 11.53 -14.29 5.47
CA THR A 41 12.31 -13.99 6.68
C THR A 41 13.06 -15.24 7.12
N GLU A 42 14.36 -15.15 7.33
CA GLU A 42 15.21 -16.31 7.68
C GLU A 42 14.89 -16.91 9.04
N ASP A 43 14.42 -16.08 9.97
CA ASP A 43 14.17 -16.42 11.37
C ASP A 43 12.69 -16.74 11.67
N MET A 44 11.77 -16.52 10.73
CA MET A 44 10.33 -16.73 10.93
C MET A 44 9.71 -17.57 9.80
N PRO A 45 8.62 -18.33 10.04
CA PRO A 45 7.89 -18.97 8.96
C PRO A 45 7.23 -17.94 8.05
N THR A 46 7.06 -18.29 6.76
CA THR A 46 6.39 -17.48 5.75
C THR A 46 5.39 -18.32 5.00
N ALA A 47 4.09 -18.09 5.20
CA ALA A 47 3.02 -18.91 4.62
C ALA A 47 2.38 -18.28 3.37
N TYR A 48 2.72 -17.06 2.99
CA TYR A 48 2.12 -16.32 1.88
C TYR A 48 0.58 -16.23 1.95
N GLY A 49 0.02 -16.31 3.17
CA GLY A 49 -1.41 -16.34 3.40
C GLY A 49 -2.12 -17.65 2.94
N SER A 50 -1.37 -18.70 2.62
CA SER A 50 -1.90 -19.97 2.11
C SER A 50 -1.49 -21.16 2.98
N PRO A 51 -2.39 -22.11 3.27
CA PRO A 51 -2.06 -23.35 3.97
C PRO A 51 -1.04 -24.21 3.23
N LEU A 52 -0.85 -24.04 1.93
CA LEU A 52 0.17 -24.75 1.14
C LEU A 52 1.59 -24.55 1.67
N TYR A 53 1.86 -23.38 2.26
CA TYR A 53 3.17 -23.02 2.80
C TYR A 53 3.18 -23.02 4.33
N ALA A 54 2.22 -23.68 4.98
CA ALA A 54 2.21 -23.80 6.44
C ALA A 54 3.53 -24.40 6.96
N GLY A 55 4.24 -23.65 7.80
CA GLY A 55 5.53 -24.06 8.38
C GLY A 55 6.73 -23.90 7.44
N TYR A 56 6.57 -23.39 6.22
CA TYR A 56 7.71 -23.09 5.35
C TYR A 56 8.60 -22.02 5.99
N ARG A 57 9.91 -22.30 6.03
CA ARG A 57 10.94 -21.38 6.54
C ARG A 57 11.90 -21.03 5.42
N PRO A 58 11.93 -19.78 4.97
CA PRO A 58 12.91 -19.28 4.02
C PRO A 58 14.33 -19.40 4.58
N GLN A 59 15.30 -19.57 3.70
CA GLN A 59 16.72 -19.62 4.08
C GLN A 59 17.39 -18.24 4.17
N ARG A 60 16.68 -17.20 3.73
CA ARG A 60 17.17 -15.82 3.69
C ARG A 60 16.02 -14.84 3.87
N ASP A 61 16.34 -13.67 4.37
CA ASP A 61 15.44 -12.53 4.34
C ASP A 61 15.18 -12.06 2.91
N ALA A 62 13.99 -11.57 2.64
CA ALA A 62 13.74 -10.71 1.49
C ALA A 62 14.68 -9.49 1.54
N ALA A 63 15.15 -9.01 0.39
CA ALA A 63 16.14 -7.94 0.33
C ALA A 63 15.73 -6.69 1.13
N THR A 64 14.46 -6.28 1.03
CA THR A 64 13.90 -5.16 1.80
C THR A 64 13.93 -5.42 3.32
N VAL A 65 13.66 -6.66 3.76
CA VAL A 65 13.74 -7.06 5.19
C VAL A 65 15.18 -7.04 5.67
N ALA A 66 16.10 -7.58 4.86
CA ALA A 66 17.55 -7.58 5.18
C ALA A 66 18.10 -6.16 5.35
N LEU A 67 17.72 -5.23 4.46
CA LEU A 67 18.10 -3.81 4.58
C LEU A 67 17.55 -3.19 5.87
N ALA A 68 16.29 -3.40 6.19
CA ALA A 68 15.70 -2.89 7.43
C ALA A 68 16.36 -3.52 8.69
N ARG A 69 16.67 -4.82 8.65
CA ARG A 69 17.41 -5.51 9.71
C ARG A 69 18.80 -4.91 9.92
N ALA A 70 19.52 -4.62 8.83
CA ALA A 70 20.81 -3.96 8.89
C ALA A 70 20.76 -2.55 9.51
N GLN A 71 19.60 -1.88 9.39
CA GLN A 71 19.33 -0.59 10.03
C GLN A 71 18.84 -0.71 11.49
N GLY A 72 18.84 -1.94 12.05
CA GLY A 72 18.50 -2.18 13.45
C GLY A 72 17.02 -2.41 13.75
N ALA A 73 16.18 -2.69 12.75
CA ALA A 73 14.79 -3.05 12.98
C ALA A 73 14.64 -4.33 13.82
N VAL A 74 13.64 -4.37 14.69
CA VAL A 74 13.18 -5.56 15.40
C VAL A 74 11.94 -6.11 14.70
N PHE A 75 11.93 -7.38 14.38
CA PHE A 75 10.77 -8.02 13.73
C PHE A 75 10.03 -8.92 14.73
N PRO A 76 8.90 -8.44 15.33
CA PRO A 76 8.15 -9.25 16.30
C PRO A 76 7.40 -10.41 15.63
N GLY A 77 7.07 -10.30 14.34
CA GLY A 77 6.28 -11.33 13.67
C GLY A 77 5.89 -11.03 12.24
N LYS A 78 5.10 -11.95 11.68
CA LYS A 78 4.51 -11.86 10.33
C LYS A 78 3.07 -11.39 10.44
N THR A 79 2.71 -10.37 9.67
CA THR A 79 1.37 -9.83 9.65
C THR A 79 0.52 -10.50 8.57
N VAL A 80 -0.76 -10.75 8.86
CA VAL A 80 -1.69 -11.44 7.95
C VAL A 80 -1.76 -10.76 6.60
N THR A 81 -1.68 -11.57 5.55
CA THR A 81 -2.00 -11.21 4.16
C THR A 81 -3.18 -12.06 3.66
N THR A 82 -3.84 -11.63 2.59
CA THR A 82 -4.74 -12.50 1.83
C THR A 82 -3.94 -13.58 1.12
N GLU A 83 -4.58 -14.68 0.71
CA GLU A 83 -3.93 -15.79 0.01
C GLU A 83 -3.14 -15.28 -1.21
N PHE A 84 -1.81 -15.47 -1.21
CA PHE A 84 -0.86 -14.94 -2.21
C PHE A 84 -1.13 -13.47 -2.59
N ALA A 85 -1.55 -12.65 -1.60
CA ALA A 85 -1.98 -11.25 -1.81
C ALA A 85 -3.12 -11.06 -2.83
N VAL A 86 -3.86 -12.12 -3.18
CA VAL A 86 -5.06 -12.09 -4.01
C VAL A 86 -6.32 -11.88 -3.14
N PHE A 87 -7.53 -11.96 -3.71
CA PHE A 87 -8.76 -11.49 -3.07
C PHE A 87 -9.37 -12.40 -1.99
N HIS A 88 -8.77 -13.53 -1.64
CA HIS A 88 -9.28 -14.37 -0.55
C HIS A 88 -8.87 -13.79 0.81
N PRO A 89 -9.82 -13.22 1.60
CA PRO A 89 -9.48 -12.52 2.85
C PRO A 89 -8.97 -13.45 3.94
N GLY A 90 -8.07 -12.93 4.79
CA GLY A 90 -7.68 -13.56 6.04
C GLY A 90 -8.63 -13.21 7.20
N PRO A 91 -8.34 -13.69 8.43
CA PRO A 91 -9.20 -13.53 9.60
C PRO A 91 -9.13 -12.14 10.25
N THR A 92 -8.33 -11.22 9.73
CA THR A 92 -8.11 -9.90 10.35
C THR A 92 -9.36 -9.04 10.29
N THR A 93 -9.73 -8.41 11.40
CA THR A 93 -10.84 -7.47 11.49
C THR A 93 -10.34 -6.03 11.61
N ASN A 94 -11.20 -5.06 11.26
CA ASN A 94 -10.89 -3.63 11.34
C ASN A 94 -10.77 -3.17 12.81
N PRO A 95 -9.69 -2.44 13.20
CA PRO A 95 -9.51 -1.98 14.57
C PRO A 95 -10.56 -0.96 15.02
N HIS A 96 -11.17 -0.21 14.12
CA HIS A 96 -12.23 0.75 14.47
C HIS A 96 -13.59 0.07 14.68
N ASN A 97 -13.86 -1.03 13.96
CA ASN A 97 -15.07 -1.82 14.12
C ASN A 97 -14.84 -3.27 13.67
N PRO A 98 -14.79 -4.26 14.61
CA PRO A 98 -14.52 -5.66 14.27
C PRO A 98 -15.54 -6.32 13.33
N ALA A 99 -16.70 -5.72 13.12
CA ALA A 99 -17.69 -6.20 12.16
C ALA A 99 -17.32 -5.86 10.68
N HIS A 100 -16.24 -5.13 10.46
CA HIS A 100 -15.80 -4.64 9.15
C HIS A 100 -14.44 -5.18 8.78
N THR A 101 -14.16 -5.25 7.47
CA THR A 101 -12.84 -5.60 6.93
C THR A 101 -11.83 -4.50 7.22
N PRO A 102 -10.55 -4.83 7.50
CA PRO A 102 -9.46 -3.84 7.52
C PRO A 102 -8.98 -3.46 6.11
N GLY A 103 -9.60 -4.04 5.06
CA GLY A 103 -9.05 -4.01 3.72
C GLY A 103 -8.01 -5.10 3.50
N GLY A 104 -7.26 -4.97 2.40
CA GLY A 104 -6.21 -5.93 2.04
C GLY A 104 -5.53 -5.58 0.71
N SER A 105 -4.55 -6.36 0.31
CA SER A 105 -4.09 -7.63 0.91
C SER A 105 -3.24 -7.48 2.18
N SER A 106 -2.69 -6.29 2.49
CA SER A 106 -1.87 -6.03 3.69
C SER A 106 -2.75 -5.81 4.94
N SER A 107 -3.70 -6.72 5.18
CA SER A 107 -4.74 -6.64 6.21
C SER A 107 -4.16 -6.50 7.62
N GLY A 108 -3.31 -7.46 8.00
CA GLY A 108 -2.70 -7.50 9.32
C GLY A 108 -1.71 -6.37 9.55
N SER A 109 -0.96 -5.97 8.51
CA SER A 109 -0.03 -4.83 8.60
C SER A 109 -0.77 -3.54 8.95
N ALA A 110 -1.87 -3.24 8.24
CA ALA A 110 -2.66 -2.05 8.49
C ALA A 110 -3.34 -2.08 9.86
N ALA A 111 -3.94 -3.23 10.23
CA ALA A 111 -4.58 -3.40 11.52
C ALA A 111 -3.58 -3.26 12.69
N ALA A 112 -2.38 -3.84 12.58
CA ALA A 112 -1.35 -3.78 13.63
C ALA A 112 -0.84 -2.34 13.86
N VAL A 113 -0.65 -1.56 12.80
CA VAL A 113 -0.23 -0.15 12.90
C VAL A 113 -1.36 0.71 13.48
N ALA A 114 -2.59 0.54 13.00
CA ALA A 114 -3.75 1.30 13.48
C ALA A 114 -4.06 1.03 14.96
N ASP A 115 -3.93 -0.22 15.40
CA ASP A 115 -4.13 -0.63 16.80
C ASP A 115 -2.88 -0.39 17.68
N ARG A 116 -1.86 0.27 17.16
CA ARG A 116 -0.61 0.62 17.85
C ARG A 116 0.20 -0.58 18.38
N MET A 117 0.02 -1.77 17.80
CA MET A 117 0.84 -2.94 18.13
C MET A 117 2.29 -2.75 17.69
N VAL A 118 2.50 -2.07 16.55
CA VAL A 118 3.81 -1.63 16.04
C VAL A 118 3.69 -0.22 15.44
N PRO A 119 4.75 0.59 15.45
CA PRO A 119 4.75 1.89 14.79
C PRO A 119 4.78 1.78 13.27
N LEU A 120 5.41 0.73 12.75
CA LEU A 120 5.75 0.54 11.35
C LEU A 120 5.40 -0.86 10.86
N ALA A 121 4.98 -1.01 9.62
CA ALA A 121 4.84 -2.32 8.99
C ALA A 121 5.12 -2.26 7.49
N PHE A 122 5.68 -3.35 6.94
CA PHE A 122 5.78 -3.55 5.51
C PHE A 122 4.44 -3.96 4.90
N ALA A 123 4.22 -3.51 3.66
CA ALA A 123 3.07 -3.82 2.86
C ALA A 123 3.47 -3.98 1.38
N THR A 124 2.60 -4.58 0.56
CA THR A 124 2.80 -4.69 -0.89
C THR A 124 1.55 -4.28 -1.64
N GLN A 125 1.71 -3.77 -2.86
CA GLN A 125 0.61 -3.38 -3.73
C GLN A 125 0.83 -3.80 -5.17
N THR A 126 -0.13 -4.55 -5.71
CA THR A 126 -0.26 -4.86 -7.14
C THR A 126 -1.45 -4.12 -7.74
N GLY A 127 -2.51 -3.89 -6.96
CA GLY A 127 -3.70 -3.10 -7.32
C GLY A 127 -3.93 -1.93 -6.37
N GLY A 128 -4.27 -2.22 -5.10
CA GLY A 128 -4.58 -1.22 -4.07
C GLY A 128 -4.17 -1.65 -2.66
N SER A 129 -3.28 -2.64 -2.52
CA SER A 129 -3.07 -3.38 -1.28
C SER A 129 -2.18 -2.70 -0.22
N ILE A 130 -1.74 -1.46 -0.44
CA ILE A 130 -1.16 -0.53 0.55
C ILE A 130 -2.18 0.54 0.89
N ILE A 131 -2.65 1.25 -0.14
CA ILE A 131 -3.53 2.42 -0.03
C ILE A 131 -4.88 2.05 0.58
N ARG A 132 -5.54 0.99 0.08
CA ARG A 132 -6.86 0.59 0.54
C ARG A 132 -6.91 0.18 2.02
N PRO A 133 -6.08 -0.76 2.52
CA PRO A 133 -6.11 -1.10 3.94
C PRO A 133 -5.67 0.07 4.82
N ALA A 134 -4.74 0.94 4.39
CA ALA A 134 -4.40 2.14 5.12
C ALA A 134 -5.59 3.09 5.25
N ALA A 135 -6.35 3.34 4.17
CA ALA A 135 -7.55 4.16 4.17
C ALA A 135 -8.62 3.60 5.13
N TYR A 136 -8.92 2.31 5.05
CA TYR A 136 -9.94 1.68 5.90
C TYR A 136 -9.54 1.59 7.38
N CYS A 137 -8.25 1.55 7.68
CA CYS A 137 -7.73 1.53 9.04
C CYS A 137 -7.36 2.91 9.58
N GLY A 138 -7.54 3.99 8.79
CA GLY A 138 -7.29 5.36 9.23
C GLY A 138 -5.82 5.64 9.55
N ILE A 139 -4.91 5.14 8.73
CA ILE A 139 -3.45 5.32 8.86
C ILE A 139 -2.82 5.80 7.54
N VAL A 140 -1.56 6.19 7.61
CA VAL A 140 -0.76 6.49 6.42
C VAL A 140 -0.29 5.20 5.77
N GLY A 141 -0.51 5.09 4.45
CA GLY A 141 0.05 4.04 3.62
C GLY A 141 0.83 4.64 2.46
N TYR A 142 2.12 4.37 2.39
CA TYR A 142 3.00 4.87 1.35
C TYR A 142 3.41 3.78 0.38
N LYS A 143 2.99 3.94 -0.87
CA LYS A 143 3.47 3.20 -2.03
C LYS A 143 4.51 4.07 -2.75
N PRO A 144 5.79 3.77 -2.66
CA PRO A 144 6.83 4.53 -3.38
C PRO A 144 6.72 4.35 -4.90
N SER A 145 7.56 5.03 -5.63
CA SER A 145 7.78 4.74 -7.05
C SER A 145 8.15 3.28 -7.25
N PHE A 146 7.74 2.72 -8.40
CA PHE A 146 8.04 1.33 -8.75
C PHE A 146 9.56 1.06 -8.65
N ASN A 147 9.93 -0.08 -8.07
CA ASN A 147 11.32 -0.50 -7.84
C ASN A 147 12.15 0.37 -6.87
N THR A 148 11.57 1.30 -6.12
CA THR A 148 12.30 2.02 -5.05
C THR A 148 12.75 1.05 -3.95
N LEU A 149 11.92 0.10 -3.56
CA LEU A 149 12.27 -0.98 -2.64
C LEU A 149 12.53 -2.28 -3.41
N PRO A 150 13.64 -3.02 -3.11
CA PRO A 150 13.98 -4.24 -3.82
C PRO A 150 13.01 -5.38 -3.50
N ARG A 151 12.58 -6.15 -4.53
CA ARG A 151 11.51 -7.17 -4.43
C ARG A 151 11.99 -8.60 -4.28
N GLN A 152 13.31 -8.87 -4.28
CA GLN A 152 13.85 -10.22 -4.11
C GLN A 152 13.42 -10.83 -2.79
N GLY A 153 12.93 -12.08 -2.81
CA GLY A 153 12.41 -12.77 -1.63
C GLY A 153 11.01 -12.34 -1.22
N VAL A 154 10.28 -11.63 -2.11
CA VAL A 154 8.85 -11.37 -1.96
C VAL A 154 8.10 -12.23 -2.97
N LYS A 155 7.04 -12.94 -2.53
CA LYS A 155 6.23 -13.75 -3.44
C LYS A 155 5.64 -12.86 -4.53
N ALA A 156 6.08 -13.06 -5.75
CA ALA A 156 5.69 -12.26 -6.90
C ALA A 156 4.25 -12.57 -7.34
N LEU A 157 3.54 -11.53 -7.77
CA LEU A 157 2.24 -11.63 -8.44
C LEU A 157 2.31 -11.02 -9.84
N SER A 158 2.93 -9.86 -9.96
CA SER A 158 3.06 -9.14 -11.23
C SER A 158 4.39 -8.40 -11.26
N ASP A 159 5.29 -8.84 -12.11
CA ASP A 159 6.59 -8.19 -12.27
C ASP A 159 6.49 -6.74 -12.73
N HIS A 160 5.41 -6.39 -13.41
CA HIS A 160 5.17 -5.04 -13.93
C HIS A 160 4.50 -4.10 -12.92
N LEU A 161 3.87 -4.61 -11.86
CA LEU A 161 3.02 -3.81 -10.97
C LEU A 161 3.43 -3.87 -9.50
N ASP A 162 4.00 -5.01 -9.04
CA ASP A 162 4.29 -5.23 -7.62
C ASP A 162 5.20 -4.15 -7.05
N THR A 163 4.72 -3.49 -6.01
CA THR A 163 5.46 -2.46 -5.30
C THR A 163 5.42 -2.76 -3.81
N ILE A 164 6.58 -2.71 -3.14
CA ILE A 164 6.67 -2.77 -1.69
C ILE A 164 6.53 -1.36 -1.15
N GLY A 165 5.88 -1.21 0.00
CA GLY A 165 5.74 0.07 0.68
C GLY A 165 5.62 -0.07 2.17
N SER A 166 5.33 1.03 2.82
CA SER A 166 5.29 1.18 4.27
C SER A 166 3.91 1.62 4.77
N LEU A 167 3.57 1.17 5.96
CA LEU A 167 2.42 1.62 6.74
C LEU A 167 2.91 2.21 8.04
N ALA A 168 2.37 3.36 8.42
CA ALA A 168 2.70 4.09 9.63
C ALA A 168 1.53 4.99 10.05
N ARG A 169 1.67 5.71 11.17
CA ARG A 169 0.66 6.70 11.59
C ARG A 169 0.94 8.09 11.05
N THR A 170 2.16 8.37 10.60
CA THR A 170 2.56 9.67 10.02
C THR A 170 3.30 9.47 8.70
N VAL A 171 3.31 10.50 7.86
CA VAL A 171 4.10 10.53 6.63
C VAL A 171 5.59 10.37 6.92
N ARG A 172 6.09 11.03 7.98
CA ARG A 172 7.49 10.95 8.41
C ARG A 172 7.92 9.53 8.74
N ASP A 173 7.09 8.80 9.50
CA ASP A 173 7.40 7.42 9.89
C ASP A 173 7.34 6.47 8.68
N ALA A 174 6.38 6.66 7.78
CA ALA A 174 6.28 5.88 6.55
C ALA A 174 7.51 6.10 5.65
N ALA A 175 7.97 7.35 5.53
CA ALA A 175 9.19 7.71 4.81
C ALA A 175 10.45 7.11 5.46
N LEU A 176 10.53 7.10 6.80
CA LEU A 176 11.65 6.51 7.54
C LEU A 176 11.83 5.02 7.23
N LEU A 177 10.73 4.25 7.26
CA LEU A 177 10.79 2.83 6.91
C LEU A 177 11.22 2.63 5.45
N ALA A 178 10.67 3.41 4.52
CA ALA A 178 11.03 3.33 3.12
C ALA A 178 12.51 3.69 2.89
N ALA A 179 13.04 4.73 3.52
CA ALA A 179 14.45 5.12 3.45
C ALA A 179 15.37 3.99 3.94
N ALA A 180 15.08 3.44 5.10
CA ALA A 180 15.87 2.36 5.70
C ALA A 180 15.86 1.08 4.86
N ALA A 181 14.72 0.77 4.25
CA ALA A 181 14.49 -0.48 3.52
C ALA A 181 14.83 -0.42 2.03
N SER A 182 15.05 0.78 1.47
CA SER A 182 15.50 0.98 0.09
C SER A 182 17.01 1.25 -0.01
N GLY A 183 17.61 1.75 1.07
CA GLY A 183 18.97 2.29 1.06
C GLY A 183 19.06 3.73 0.51
N PHE A 184 17.92 4.36 0.18
CA PHE A 184 17.85 5.76 -0.27
C PHE A 184 17.62 6.68 0.94
N HIS A 185 18.69 7.05 1.64
CA HIS A 185 18.63 7.86 2.85
C HIS A 185 18.07 9.28 2.63
N ASP A 186 18.05 9.76 1.40
CA ASP A 186 17.43 11.03 1.02
C ASP A 186 15.89 11.04 1.15
N LEU A 187 15.25 9.88 1.36
CA LEU A 187 13.83 9.78 1.69
C LEU A 187 13.52 10.10 3.16
N VAL A 188 14.51 10.21 4.03
CA VAL A 188 14.31 10.65 5.42
C VAL A 188 13.82 12.09 5.42
N LEU A 189 12.68 12.32 6.05
CA LEU A 189 12.12 13.66 6.21
C LEU A 189 12.63 14.29 7.49
N GLU A 190 13.10 15.53 7.36
CA GLU A 190 13.38 16.43 8.47
C GLU A 190 12.08 17.06 9.01
N ASP A 191 12.18 17.95 9.97
CA ASP A 191 11.04 18.72 10.44
C ASP A 191 10.40 19.50 9.28
N PRO A 192 9.06 19.64 9.27
CA PRO A 192 8.36 20.24 8.15
C PRO A 192 8.90 21.63 7.83
N GLN A 193 9.38 21.82 6.61
CA GLN A 193 9.74 23.13 6.09
C GLN A 193 8.48 23.81 5.56
N PRO A 194 8.43 25.15 5.55
CA PRO A 194 7.32 25.87 4.93
C PRO A 194 7.26 25.56 3.42
N LEU A 195 6.46 24.58 3.06
CA LEU A 195 6.24 24.16 1.68
C LEU A 195 4.76 24.27 1.36
N VAL A 196 4.43 24.96 0.28
CA VAL A 196 3.06 25.10 -0.23
C VAL A 196 3.03 24.51 -1.64
N PRO A 197 2.74 23.21 -1.81
CA PRO A 197 2.69 22.57 -3.11
C PRO A 197 1.47 23.04 -3.92
N ARG A 198 1.62 23.06 -5.25
CA ARG A 198 0.50 23.21 -6.17
C ARG A 198 -0.26 21.88 -6.20
N VAL A 199 -1.53 21.87 -5.82
CA VAL A 199 -2.34 20.69 -5.67
C VAL A 199 -3.37 20.60 -6.79
N GLY A 200 -3.32 19.52 -7.58
CA GLY A 200 -4.38 19.18 -8.53
C GLY A 200 -5.47 18.35 -7.85
N LEU A 201 -6.69 18.89 -7.72
CA LEU A 201 -7.84 18.15 -7.21
C LEU A 201 -8.45 17.33 -8.34
N CYS A 202 -8.22 16.01 -8.32
CA CYS A 202 -8.60 15.12 -9.41
C CYS A 202 -9.63 14.07 -8.97
N ARG A 203 -10.80 14.07 -9.61
CA ARG A 203 -11.88 13.10 -9.33
C ARG A 203 -11.63 11.71 -9.91
N THR A 204 -10.77 11.56 -10.89
CA THR A 204 -10.54 10.35 -11.72
C THR A 204 -11.76 9.92 -12.54
N TRP A 205 -11.55 8.98 -13.48
CA TRP A 205 -12.62 8.42 -14.30
C TRP A 205 -13.56 7.49 -13.52
N GLU A 206 -13.12 7.04 -12.33
CA GLU A 206 -13.85 6.14 -11.46
C GLU A 206 -14.66 6.88 -10.37
N TRP A 207 -14.84 8.20 -10.52
CA TRP A 207 -15.53 9.05 -9.52
C TRP A 207 -16.93 8.57 -9.15
N ASP A 208 -17.70 8.09 -10.12
CA ASP A 208 -19.08 7.63 -9.91
C ASP A 208 -19.16 6.35 -9.05
N HIS A 209 -18.04 5.67 -8.84
CA HIS A 209 -17.94 4.56 -7.90
C HIS A 209 -17.67 5.01 -6.45
N CYS A 210 -17.45 6.30 -6.21
CA CYS A 210 -17.26 6.84 -4.87
C CYS A 210 -18.60 7.08 -4.18
N GLU A 211 -18.76 6.52 -2.99
CA GLU A 211 -19.86 6.86 -2.09
C GLU A 211 -19.77 8.33 -1.63
N ALA A 212 -20.89 8.91 -1.20
CA ALA A 212 -20.97 10.31 -0.79
C ALA A 212 -19.92 10.69 0.27
N ALA A 213 -19.65 9.81 1.26
CA ALA A 213 -18.65 10.06 2.28
C ALA A 213 -17.23 10.22 1.72
N GLN A 214 -16.86 9.40 0.73
CA GLN A 214 -15.55 9.50 0.07
C GLN A 214 -15.47 10.73 -0.84
N GLN A 215 -16.58 11.07 -1.50
CA GLN A 215 -16.65 12.30 -2.30
C GLN A 215 -16.48 13.53 -1.41
N GLN A 216 -17.16 13.57 -0.27
CA GLN A 216 -17.03 14.65 0.73
C GLN A 216 -15.62 14.73 1.30
N ALA A 217 -14.97 13.61 1.57
CA ALA A 217 -13.59 13.59 2.06
C ALA A 217 -12.63 14.25 1.07
N LEU A 218 -12.71 13.92 -0.22
CA LEU A 218 -11.87 14.54 -1.24
C LEU A 218 -12.13 16.05 -1.37
N LEU A 219 -13.40 16.44 -1.51
CA LEU A 219 -13.78 17.83 -1.70
C LEU A 219 -13.45 18.67 -0.46
N GLY A 220 -13.75 18.15 0.74
CA GLY A 220 -13.45 18.81 2.01
C GLY A 220 -11.95 19.01 2.26
N ALA A 221 -11.13 18.01 1.91
CA ALA A 221 -9.68 18.15 1.98
C ALA A 221 -9.17 19.24 1.03
N GLY A 222 -9.66 19.25 -0.22
CA GLY A 222 -9.34 20.32 -1.19
C GLY A 222 -9.74 21.72 -0.70
N GLU A 223 -10.96 21.85 -0.15
CA GLU A 223 -11.44 23.10 0.44
C GLU A 223 -10.59 23.55 1.64
N ARG A 224 -10.19 22.62 2.52
CA ARG A 224 -9.35 22.95 3.68
C ARG A 224 -7.99 23.51 3.26
N LEU A 225 -7.36 22.91 2.24
CA LEU A 225 -6.12 23.43 1.66
C LEU A 225 -6.34 24.80 1.01
N ALA A 226 -7.40 24.98 0.23
CA ALA A 226 -7.70 26.25 -0.42
C ALA A 226 -7.99 27.39 0.59
N ARG A 227 -8.72 27.13 1.68
CA ARG A 227 -8.95 28.09 2.77
C ARG A 227 -7.65 28.49 3.48
N ALA A 228 -6.66 27.63 3.50
CA ALA A 228 -5.32 27.94 4.01
C ALA A 228 -4.45 28.73 3.01
N GLY A 229 -5.01 29.11 1.86
CA GLY A 229 -4.33 29.88 0.83
C GLY A 229 -3.45 29.05 -0.12
N TRP A 230 -3.60 27.74 -0.13
CA TRP A 230 -2.84 26.89 -1.04
C TRP A 230 -3.39 26.92 -2.47
N PRO A 231 -2.54 26.82 -3.51
CA PRO A 231 -2.98 26.75 -4.89
C PRO A 231 -3.57 25.36 -5.19
N VAL A 232 -4.89 25.23 -4.98
CA VAL A 232 -5.67 24.03 -5.29
C VAL A 232 -6.45 24.31 -6.57
N MET A 233 -6.25 23.48 -7.59
CA MET A 233 -6.92 23.63 -8.88
C MET A 233 -7.63 22.34 -9.30
N PRO A 234 -8.84 22.42 -9.86
CA PRO A 234 -9.47 21.26 -10.51
C PRO A 234 -8.57 20.73 -11.63
N LEU A 235 -8.43 19.42 -11.73
CA LEU A 235 -7.61 18.77 -12.74
C LEU A 235 -8.31 17.50 -13.22
N ASP A 236 -8.51 17.40 -14.53
CA ASP A 236 -9.06 16.23 -15.18
C ASP A 236 -7.95 15.45 -15.91
N LEU A 237 -7.98 14.13 -15.76
CA LEU A 237 -7.07 13.25 -16.50
C LEU A 237 -7.56 13.14 -17.97
N PRO A 238 -6.64 13.13 -18.95
CA PRO A 238 -6.98 12.91 -20.35
C PRO A 238 -7.83 11.66 -20.59
N GLU A 239 -8.65 11.63 -21.63
CA GLU A 239 -9.54 10.51 -21.98
C GLU A 239 -8.83 9.15 -22.08
N ALA A 240 -7.56 9.15 -22.48
CA ALA A 240 -6.75 7.93 -22.52
C ALA A 240 -6.71 7.17 -21.18
N PHE A 241 -6.92 7.86 -20.06
CA PHE A 241 -6.92 7.27 -18.71
C PHE A 241 -8.21 6.53 -18.37
N ALA A 242 -9.32 6.76 -19.09
CA ALA A 242 -10.59 6.08 -18.87
C ALA A 242 -10.47 4.53 -18.92
N SER A 243 -9.52 4.01 -19.70
CA SER A 243 -9.26 2.57 -19.83
C SER A 243 -8.05 2.07 -19.02
N LEU A 244 -7.37 2.95 -18.25
CA LEU A 244 -6.13 2.60 -17.58
C LEU A 244 -6.34 1.60 -16.44
N ALA A 245 -7.42 1.74 -15.68
CA ALA A 245 -7.75 0.79 -14.60
C ALA A 245 -8.03 -0.62 -15.16
N ALA A 246 -8.68 -0.73 -16.31
CA ALA A 246 -8.90 -2.00 -17.00
C ALA A 246 -7.60 -2.58 -17.57
N ALA A 247 -6.73 -1.76 -18.14
CA ALA A 247 -5.43 -2.20 -18.62
C ALA A 247 -4.55 -2.74 -17.48
N GLN A 248 -4.52 -2.04 -16.34
CA GLN A 248 -3.83 -2.52 -15.14
C GLN A 248 -4.36 -3.90 -14.71
N TYR A 249 -5.68 -4.07 -14.69
CA TYR A 249 -6.29 -5.33 -14.28
C TYR A 249 -5.96 -6.48 -15.24
N THR A 250 -5.96 -6.25 -16.55
CA THR A 250 -5.53 -7.21 -17.57
C THR A 250 -4.07 -7.65 -17.33
N VAL A 251 -3.15 -6.72 -17.11
CA VAL A 251 -1.74 -7.04 -16.82
C VAL A 251 -1.63 -7.85 -15.53
N MET A 252 -2.33 -7.42 -14.48
CA MET A 252 -2.32 -8.09 -13.19
C MET A 252 -2.79 -9.54 -13.29
N LEU A 253 -3.93 -9.80 -13.92
CA LEU A 253 -4.50 -11.15 -14.07
C LEU A 253 -3.56 -12.07 -14.86
N ARG A 254 -3.04 -11.61 -16.00
CA ARG A 254 -2.15 -12.43 -16.84
C ARG A 254 -0.86 -12.76 -16.10
N GLN A 255 -0.27 -11.81 -15.40
CA GLN A 255 0.97 -12.03 -14.67
C GLN A 255 0.77 -12.85 -13.38
N GLN A 256 -0.38 -12.75 -12.70
CA GLN A 256 -0.73 -13.67 -11.60
C GLN A 256 -0.83 -15.13 -12.07
N TYR A 257 -1.47 -15.37 -13.21
CA TYR A 257 -1.52 -16.70 -13.81
C TYR A 257 -0.13 -17.28 -14.09
N GLN A 258 0.82 -16.44 -14.51
CA GLN A 258 2.21 -16.84 -14.77
C GLN A 258 2.98 -17.03 -13.45
N SER A 259 2.91 -16.08 -12.51
CA SER A 259 3.71 -16.06 -11.28
C SER A 259 3.33 -17.19 -10.31
N LEU A 260 2.07 -17.62 -10.33
CA LEU A 260 1.55 -18.73 -9.49
C LEU A 260 1.53 -20.05 -10.26
N SER A 261 2.44 -20.26 -11.21
CA SER A 261 2.48 -21.46 -12.05
C SER A 261 2.71 -22.74 -11.23
N VAL A 262 3.58 -22.71 -10.23
CA VAL A 262 3.85 -23.87 -9.36
C VAL A 262 2.61 -24.25 -8.58
N GLU A 263 1.98 -23.28 -7.90
CA GLU A 263 0.77 -23.51 -7.11
C GLU A 263 -0.38 -24.00 -7.99
N ARG A 264 -0.51 -23.43 -9.19
CA ARG A 264 -1.54 -23.80 -10.16
C ARG A 264 -1.35 -25.20 -10.76
N LEU A 265 -0.11 -25.55 -11.10
CA LEU A 265 0.19 -26.85 -11.74
C LEU A 265 0.17 -28.01 -10.74
N ASP A 266 0.74 -27.79 -9.55
CA ASP A 266 0.98 -28.88 -8.60
C ASP A 266 -0.10 -28.94 -7.51
N HIS A 267 -0.82 -27.84 -7.24
CA HIS A 267 -1.67 -27.69 -6.05
C HIS A 267 -3.05 -27.09 -6.33
N TRP A 268 -3.57 -27.15 -7.57
CA TRP A 268 -4.84 -26.52 -7.96
C TRP A 268 -5.99 -26.72 -6.98
N GLN A 269 -6.21 -27.96 -6.51
CA GLN A 269 -7.31 -28.33 -5.62
C GLN A 269 -7.18 -27.73 -4.21
N ALA A 270 -6.01 -27.29 -3.82
CA ALA A 270 -5.74 -26.70 -2.52
C ALA A 270 -5.83 -25.15 -2.54
N LEU A 271 -5.96 -24.56 -3.72
CA LEU A 271 -6.19 -23.11 -3.88
C LEU A 271 -7.64 -22.76 -3.53
N SER A 272 -7.86 -21.58 -2.94
CA SER A 272 -9.23 -21.13 -2.70
C SER A 272 -10.01 -20.94 -4.00
N PRO A 273 -11.36 -21.11 -3.97
CA PRO A 273 -12.20 -20.89 -5.15
C PRO A 273 -11.99 -19.50 -5.78
N ASN A 274 -11.85 -18.46 -4.95
CA ASN A 274 -11.59 -17.10 -5.44
C ASN A 274 -10.27 -17.01 -6.22
N LEU A 275 -9.23 -17.71 -5.76
CA LEU A 275 -7.95 -17.72 -6.46
C LEU A 275 -8.01 -18.51 -7.75
N GLN A 276 -8.71 -19.66 -7.75
CA GLN A 276 -8.94 -20.45 -8.96
C GLN A 276 -9.68 -19.63 -10.04
N ASP A 277 -10.71 -18.86 -9.67
CA ASP A 277 -11.44 -17.99 -10.59
C ASP A 277 -10.54 -16.89 -11.18
N ILE A 278 -9.70 -16.29 -10.37
CA ILE A 278 -8.74 -15.24 -10.81
C ILE A 278 -7.72 -15.84 -11.78
N LEU A 279 -7.20 -17.03 -11.48
CA LEU A 279 -6.24 -17.69 -12.36
C LEU A 279 -6.87 -18.12 -13.68
N ALA A 280 -8.12 -18.59 -13.68
CA ALA A 280 -8.87 -18.89 -14.90
C ALA A 280 -9.12 -17.65 -15.78
N GLN A 281 -9.42 -16.50 -15.15
CA GLN A 281 -9.49 -15.22 -15.87
C GLN A 281 -8.14 -14.85 -16.49
N GLY A 282 -7.05 -15.05 -15.77
CA GLY A 282 -5.68 -14.76 -16.25
C GLY A 282 -5.29 -15.67 -17.44
N GLU A 283 -5.70 -16.94 -17.43
CA GLU A 283 -5.51 -17.87 -18.53
C GLU A 283 -6.21 -17.43 -19.82
N ALA A 284 -7.43 -16.91 -19.69
CA ALA A 284 -8.22 -16.44 -20.82
C ALA A 284 -7.65 -15.18 -21.51
N ILE A 285 -6.73 -14.44 -20.87
CA ILE A 285 -6.13 -13.25 -21.48
C ILE A 285 -5.12 -13.64 -22.55
N THR A 286 -5.36 -13.23 -23.79
CA THR A 286 -4.44 -13.47 -24.91
C THR A 286 -3.17 -12.63 -24.79
N ASP A 287 -2.07 -13.09 -25.40
CA ASP A 287 -0.82 -12.31 -25.45
C ASP A 287 -1.03 -10.94 -26.09
N ALA A 288 -1.83 -10.88 -27.16
CA ALA A 288 -2.17 -9.60 -27.78
C ALA A 288 -2.86 -8.62 -26.83
N ALA A 289 -3.85 -9.09 -26.07
CA ALA A 289 -4.54 -8.25 -25.06
C ALA A 289 -3.59 -7.81 -23.95
N HIS A 290 -2.70 -8.69 -23.48
CA HIS A 290 -1.69 -8.36 -22.49
C HIS A 290 -0.74 -7.25 -22.97
N TRP A 291 -0.17 -7.41 -24.18
CA TRP A 291 0.76 -6.41 -24.72
C TRP A 291 0.09 -5.09 -25.07
N GLN A 292 -1.18 -5.11 -25.50
CA GLN A 292 -1.97 -3.89 -25.68
C GLN A 292 -2.18 -3.15 -24.34
N ALA A 293 -2.44 -3.89 -23.26
CA ALA A 293 -2.58 -3.30 -21.93
C ALA A 293 -1.26 -2.67 -21.44
N ILE A 294 -0.12 -3.34 -21.64
CA ILE A 294 1.22 -2.78 -21.35
C ILE A 294 1.46 -1.49 -22.15
N ALA A 295 1.17 -1.50 -23.45
CA ALA A 295 1.32 -0.32 -24.30
C ALA A 295 0.42 0.84 -23.84
N ARG A 296 -0.82 0.54 -23.40
CA ARG A 296 -1.74 1.53 -22.84
C ARG A 296 -1.15 2.17 -21.57
N ILE A 297 -0.63 1.37 -20.65
CA ILE A 297 0.04 1.85 -19.43
C ILE A 297 1.21 2.78 -19.80
N ALA A 298 2.06 2.37 -20.73
CA ALA A 298 3.22 3.17 -21.16
C ALA A 298 2.77 4.51 -21.77
N HIS A 299 1.72 4.51 -22.59
CA HIS A 299 1.15 5.73 -23.17
C HIS A 299 0.62 6.68 -22.09
N CYS A 300 -0.17 6.17 -21.13
CA CYS A 300 -0.68 6.97 -20.01
C CYS A 300 0.44 7.52 -19.11
N LYS A 301 1.50 6.75 -18.88
CA LYS A 301 2.69 7.24 -18.16
C LYS A 301 3.34 8.44 -18.84
N ALA A 302 3.43 8.43 -20.18
CA ALA A 302 3.97 9.56 -20.94
C ALA A 302 3.06 10.79 -20.80
N LEU A 303 1.74 10.64 -20.99
CA LEU A 303 0.78 11.73 -20.82
C LEU A 303 0.75 12.26 -19.37
N PHE A 304 0.93 11.40 -18.37
CA PHE A 304 0.94 11.82 -16.97
C PHE A 304 2.08 12.78 -16.64
N ARG A 305 3.21 12.67 -17.30
CA ARG A 305 4.32 13.65 -17.16
C ARG A 305 3.89 15.05 -17.59
N ASP A 306 3.06 15.15 -18.64
CA ASP A 306 2.57 16.45 -19.10
C ASP A 306 1.51 17.01 -18.13
N VAL A 307 0.62 16.17 -17.61
CA VAL A 307 -0.36 16.54 -16.56
C VAL A 307 0.36 17.12 -15.34
N MET A 308 1.43 16.49 -14.88
CA MET A 308 2.18 16.89 -13.68
C MET A 308 3.05 18.13 -13.84
N ARG A 309 3.13 18.73 -15.04
CA ARG A 309 3.84 20.03 -15.22
C ARG A 309 3.14 21.21 -14.55
N THR A 310 1.84 21.11 -14.38
CA THR A 310 1.03 22.21 -13.82
C THR A 310 0.86 22.15 -12.31
N VAL A 311 1.12 21.00 -11.72
CA VAL A 311 0.94 20.70 -10.29
C VAL A 311 2.14 19.94 -9.74
N ASP A 312 2.33 19.97 -8.43
CA ASP A 312 3.40 19.23 -7.76
C ASP A 312 2.91 17.84 -7.30
N VAL A 313 1.62 17.77 -6.92
CA VAL A 313 0.94 16.54 -6.53
C VAL A 313 -0.53 16.57 -6.94
N LEU A 314 -1.14 15.40 -7.06
CA LEU A 314 -2.60 15.24 -7.15
C LEU A 314 -3.17 14.85 -5.80
N LEU A 315 -4.36 15.36 -5.48
CA LEU A 315 -5.22 14.90 -4.41
C LEU A 315 -6.39 14.15 -5.04
N VAL A 316 -6.57 12.89 -4.69
CA VAL A 316 -7.49 11.95 -5.36
C VAL A 316 -8.25 11.11 -4.33
N PRO A 317 -9.38 10.46 -4.70
CA PRO A 317 -10.08 9.57 -3.78
C PRO A 317 -9.24 8.32 -3.47
N SER A 318 -9.26 7.88 -2.19
CA SER A 318 -8.49 6.71 -1.74
C SER A 318 -9.19 5.38 -2.02
N VAL A 319 -10.47 5.31 -1.67
CA VAL A 319 -11.31 4.10 -1.70
C VAL A 319 -12.73 4.48 -2.09
N THR A 320 -13.60 3.50 -2.37
CA THR A 320 -14.97 3.78 -2.81
C THR A 320 -15.87 4.36 -1.71
N GLY A 321 -15.59 4.07 -0.44
CA GLY A 321 -16.37 4.51 0.72
C GLY A 321 -15.74 4.07 2.02
N GLU A 322 -16.54 3.89 3.07
CA GLU A 322 -16.09 3.29 4.31
C GLU A 322 -15.72 1.81 4.14
N ALA A 323 -14.99 1.25 5.11
CA ALA A 323 -14.65 -0.17 5.11
C ALA A 323 -15.91 -1.05 5.02
N PRO A 324 -16.00 -1.97 4.04
CA PRO A 324 -17.15 -2.87 3.90
C PRO A 324 -17.40 -3.71 5.15
N LYS A 325 -18.67 -3.99 5.44
CA LYS A 325 -19.09 -4.88 6.53
C LYS A 325 -18.75 -6.34 6.20
N GLY A 326 -18.30 -7.08 7.19
CA GLY A 326 -17.92 -8.49 7.08
C GLY A 326 -16.49 -8.69 6.58
N LEU A 327 -16.12 -9.97 6.43
CA LEU A 327 -14.79 -10.40 5.98
C LEU A 327 -14.82 -11.16 4.64
N ALA A 328 -15.93 -11.14 3.92
CA ALA A 328 -16.02 -11.82 2.61
C ALA A 328 -15.25 -11.09 1.49
N SER A 329 -14.89 -9.83 1.69
CA SER A 329 -14.18 -8.99 0.73
C SER A 329 -13.23 -8.03 1.43
N THR A 330 -12.14 -7.67 0.76
CA THR A 330 -11.21 -6.62 1.20
C THR A 330 -11.56 -5.25 0.64
N GLY A 331 -12.72 -5.09 0.00
CA GLY A 331 -13.13 -3.88 -0.72
C GLY A 331 -12.52 -3.76 -2.12
N SER A 332 -12.99 -2.78 -2.90
CA SER A 332 -12.56 -2.58 -4.28
C SER A 332 -11.21 -1.87 -4.38
N PRO A 333 -10.26 -2.35 -5.20
CA PRO A 333 -9.00 -1.65 -5.50
C PRO A 333 -9.13 -0.66 -6.66
N LEU A 334 -10.32 -0.43 -7.20
CA LEU A 334 -10.56 0.26 -8.46
C LEU A 334 -9.85 1.62 -8.52
N LEU A 335 -10.04 2.45 -7.50
CA LEU A 335 -9.47 3.80 -7.41
C LEU A 335 -7.94 3.83 -7.28
N ASN A 336 -7.31 2.69 -6.95
CA ASN A 336 -5.86 2.61 -6.76
C ASN A 336 -5.12 2.03 -7.97
N ARG A 337 -5.83 1.32 -8.87
CA ARG A 337 -5.24 0.63 -10.01
C ARG A 337 -4.43 1.54 -10.91
N ILE A 338 -4.95 2.74 -11.20
CA ILE A 338 -4.28 3.70 -12.06
C ILE A 338 -2.96 4.20 -11.47
N TRP A 339 -2.92 4.44 -10.15
CA TRP A 339 -1.71 4.91 -9.46
C TRP A 339 -0.64 3.84 -9.37
N THR A 340 -1.04 2.56 -9.33
CA THR A 340 -0.10 1.44 -9.45
C THR A 340 0.44 1.34 -10.88
N ALA A 341 -0.42 1.42 -11.89
CA ALA A 341 -0.04 1.36 -13.30
C ALA A 341 0.89 2.51 -13.72
N LEU A 342 0.71 3.70 -13.17
CA LEU A 342 1.54 4.87 -13.47
C LEU A 342 2.93 4.81 -12.82
N HIS A 343 3.20 3.84 -11.93
CA HIS A 343 4.47 3.62 -11.26
C HIS A 343 4.95 4.76 -10.33
N GLY A 344 4.26 5.88 -10.27
CA GLY A 344 4.57 7.01 -9.39
C GLY A 344 4.28 6.71 -7.92
N PRO A 345 4.80 7.52 -6.98
CA PRO A 345 4.45 7.40 -5.58
C PRO A 345 2.98 7.71 -5.34
N ALA A 346 2.38 7.04 -4.37
CA ALA A 346 1.04 7.34 -3.86
C ALA A 346 1.01 7.15 -2.34
N LEU A 347 0.29 8.01 -1.63
CA LEU A 347 0.24 8.00 -0.18
C LEU A 347 -1.17 8.33 0.30
N THR A 348 -1.70 7.53 1.21
CA THR A 348 -3.00 7.76 1.84
C THR A 348 -2.84 8.63 3.08
N LEU A 349 -3.68 9.64 3.21
CA LEU A 349 -3.86 10.46 4.40
C LEU A 349 -5.27 10.26 4.95
N PRO A 350 -5.43 9.85 6.21
CA PRO A 350 -6.74 9.82 6.86
C PRO A 350 -7.36 11.23 6.87
N PHE A 351 -8.64 11.31 6.54
CA PHE A 351 -9.38 12.58 6.58
C PHE A 351 -10.88 12.34 6.80
N GLY A 352 -11.35 12.66 7.99
CA GLY A 352 -12.76 12.54 8.37
C GLY A 352 -13.27 11.12 8.64
N ARG A 353 -14.55 11.02 8.87
CA ARG A 353 -15.30 9.78 9.10
C ARG A 353 -16.55 9.75 8.24
N GLY A 354 -16.94 8.56 7.83
CA GLY A 354 -18.20 8.34 7.13
C GLY A 354 -19.40 8.19 8.08
N PRO A 355 -20.59 7.93 7.54
CA PRO A 355 -21.83 7.85 8.32
C PRO A 355 -21.88 6.69 9.34
N GLN A 356 -21.04 5.65 9.18
CA GLN A 356 -20.91 4.55 10.15
C GLN A 356 -19.81 4.82 11.19
N GLY A 357 -19.21 6.01 11.19
CA GLY A 357 -18.13 6.41 12.08
C GLY A 357 -16.77 5.78 11.73
N LEU A 358 -16.66 5.13 10.56
CA LEU A 358 -15.41 4.54 10.10
C LEU A 358 -14.55 5.59 9.36
N PRO A 359 -13.22 5.39 9.29
CA PRO A 359 -12.32 6.30 8.61
C PRO A 359 -12.67 6.51 7.13
N THR A 360 -12.52 7.75 6.69
CA THR A 360 -12.38 8.14 5.28
C THR A 360 -10.97 8.68 5.05
N ALA A 361 -10.52 8.76 3.80
CA ALA A 361 -9.17 9.17 3.48
C ALA A 361 -9.06 9.81 2.10
N VAL A 362 -8.00 10.57 1.90
CA VAL A 362 -7.59 11.07 0.57
C VAL A 362 -6.24 10.48 0.20
N THR A 363 -5.98 10.33 -1.09
CA THR A 363 -4.68 9.88 -1.59
C THR A 363 -3.96 11.03 -2.27
N VAL A 364 -2.71 11.25 -1.88
CA VAL A 364 -1.76 12.08 -2.64
C VAL A 364 -1.10 11.18 -3.67
N ALA A 365 -1.01 11.61 -4.93
CA ALA A 365 -0.34 10.89 -6.02
C ALA A 365 0.68 11.79 -6.70
N GLY A 366 1.83 11.21 -7.10
CA GLY A 366 2.94 11.93 -7.67
C GLY A 366 3.54 11.27 -8.91
N LEU A 367 4.52 11.94 -9.51
CA LEU A 367 5.24 11.47 -10.69
C LEU A 367 6.28 10.41 -10.31
N GLU A 368 6.44 9.39 -11.14
CA GLU A 368 7.48 8.36 -10.98
C GLU A 368 8.87 8.99 -10.79
N GLY A 369 9.59 8.56 -9.74
CA GLY A 369 10.92 9.06 -9.38
C GLY A 369 10.94 10.37 -8.60
N SER A 370 9.78 10.91 -8.18
CA SER A 370 9.70 12.15 -7.38
C SER A 370 9.60 11.89 -5.87
N ASP A 371 9.94 10.71 -5.39
CA ASP A 371 9.62 10.25 -4.04
C ASP A 371 10.01 11.24 -2.93
N ARG A 372 11.22 11.85 -2.99
CA ARG A 372 11.64 12.83 -1.99
C ARG A 372 10.74 14.07 -1.95
N THR A 373 10.57 14.74 -3.09
CA THR A 373 9.75 15.96 -3.18
C THR A 373 8.27 15.67 -2.95
N PHE A 374 7.81 14.51 -3.38
CA PHE A 374 6.48 13.99 -3.12
C PHE A 374 6.22 13.81 -1.62
N LEU A 375 7.13 13.16 -0.88
CA LEU A 375 7.01 12.96 0.56
C LEU A 375 7.02 14.28 1.32
N GLN A 376 7.83 15.25 0.92
CA GLN A 376 7.82 16.60 1.49
C GLN A 376 6.46 17.29 1.26
N ALA A 377 5.90 17.19 0.06
CA ALA A 377 4.57 17.73 -0.23
C ALA A 377 3.47 17.01 0.58
N ALA A 378 3.54 15.68 0.67
CA ALA A 378 2.59 14.89 1.46
C ALA A 378 2.65 15.22 2.96
N GLN A 379 3.86 15.44 3.52
CA GLN A 379 4.04 15.87 4.92
C GLN A 379 3.45 17.26 5.16
N ALA A 380 3.64 18.19 4.23
CA ALA A 380 3.03 19.51 4.32
C ALA A 380 1.50 19.45 4.25
N ILE A 381 0.94 18.59 3.37
CA ILE A 381 -0.51 18.34 3.28
C ILE A 381 -1.02 17.71 4.58
N GLU A 382 -0.35 16.68 5.13
CA GLU A 382 -0.70 16.06 6.40
C GLU A 382 -0.80 17.10 7.53
N ALA A 383 0.22 17.95 7.66
CA ALA A 383 0.24 19.02 8.67
C ALA A 383 -0.93 20.01 8.50
N GLN A 384 -1.28 20.38 7.26
CA GLN A 384 -2.37 21.31 6.96
C GLN A 384 -3.76 20.67 7.15
N LEU A 385 -3.91 19.38 6.82
CA LEU A 385 -5.16 18.66 7.07
C LEU A 385 -5.40 18.39 8.56
N GLY A 386 -4.32 18.42 9.39
CA GLY A 386 -4.39 18.22 10.83
C GLY A 386 -4.67 16.77 11.23
N GLU A 387 -4.81 16.55 12.54
CA GLU A 387 -5.14 15.21 13.03
C GLU A 387 -6.52 14.76 12.53
N PRO A 388 -6.63 13.53 12.02
CA PRO A 388 -7.79 13.09 11.24
C PRO A 388 -9.11 12.99 12.02
N TYR A 389 -9.09 13.18 13.34
CA TYR A 389 -10.25 12.91 14.22
C TYR A 389 -10.43 13.96 15.33
N ASN A 390 -9.77 15.12 15.22
CA ASN A 390 -9.94 16.25 16.13
C ASN A 390 -10.92 17.27 15.51
N ASP A 391 -12.22 16.96 15.56
CA ASP A 391 -13.32 17.93 15.39
C ASP A 391 -14.12 18.01 16.68
#